data_269980980f3b72469dae06a1ac2976fd
#
_entry.id   269980980f3b72469dae06a1ac2976fd
#
_cell.length_a   1.000
_cell.length_b   1.000
_cell.length_c   1.000
_cell.angle_alpha   90.00
_cell.angle_beta   90.00
_cell.angle_gamma   90.00
#
_symmetry.space_group_name_H-M   'P 1'
#
loop_
_entity.id
_entity.type
_entity.pdbx_description
1 polymer ?
#
loop_
_entity_poly.entity_id
_entity_poly.type
_entity_poly.pdbx_seq_one_letter_code
_entity_poly.pdbx_strand_id
1 'polypeptide(L)'
;MSLLVVGSVAYDAIETPHGNAPRILGGAASYFALAASNFTPVRLVGVVGDDFGKQDEEILRRRRIDLEGLERAKGKTFFWAGRYNQNMNERTTLATELNVFANFNPKLPESYRDSPYIFLANIDPTLQCSVLQQVRRKPKLVALDTMNYWIERTPAELRETLKHTQILMINDDETRQLTG
;
A
#
# COMPACT_ATOMS: atom_id res chain seq x y z
N MET A 1 7.63 4.34 19.75
CA MET A 1 6.96 3.22 19.06
C MET A 1 6.63 3.71 17.66
N SER A 2 6.93 2.97 16.60
CA SER A 2 6.63 3.39 15.22
C SER A 2 6.03 2.25 14.44
N LEU A 3 5.17 2.57 13.47
CA LEU A 3 4.53 1.65 12.55
C LEU A 3 5.20 1.79 11.17
N LEU A 4 5.75 0.70 10.64
CA LEU A 4 6.24 0.62 9.28
C LEU A 4 5.06 0.29 8.36
N VAL A 5 4.90 1.06 7.30
CA VAL A 5 3.88 0.86 6.24
C VAL A 5 4.61 0.72 4.92
N VAL A 6 4.41 -0.39 4.23
CA VAL A 6 5.04 -0.66 2.93
C VAL A 6 3.99 -0.96 1.89
N GLY A 7 4.03 -0.28 0.74
CA GLY A 7 3.08 -0.56 -0.34
C GLY A 7 2.95 0.57 -1.36
N SER A 8 1.83 0.58 -2.06
CA SER A 8 1.58 1.54 -3.14
C SER A 8 1.33 2.96 -2.62
N VAL A 9 2.04 3.90 -3.24
CA VAL A 9 1.76 5.33 -3.24
C VAL A 9 1.39 5.68 -4.68
N ALA A 10 0.21 6.23 -4.89
CA ALA A 10 -0.37 6.35 -6.22
C ALA A 10 -1.12 7.67 -6.41
N TYR A 11 -1.54 7.91 -7.63
CA TYR A 11 -2.64 8.81 -7.94
C TYR A 11 -3.87 8.01 -8.34
N ASP A 12 -5.00 8.34 -7.75
CA ASP A 12 -6.28 7.75 -8.09
C ASP A 12 -7.18 8.75 -8.81
N ALA A 13 -7.88 8.28 -9.86
CA ALA A 13 -9.01 8.98 -10.47
C ALA A 13 -10.28 8.22 -10.10
N ILE A 14 -11.21 8.89 -9.43
CA ILE A 14 -12.42 8.25 -8.91
C ILE A 14 -13.66 8.90 -9.50
N GLU A 15 -14.50 8.08 -10.13
CA GLU A 15 -15.85 8.46 -10.56
C GLU A 15 -16.89 7.82 -9.64
N THR A 16 -17.82 8.62 -9.18
CA THR A 16 -18.97 8.15 -8.36
C THR A 16 -20.25 8.80 -8.85
N PRO A 17 -21.42 8.28 -8.48
CA PRO A 17 -22.71 8.94 -8.75
C PRO A 17 -22.83 10.33 -8.11
N HIS A 18 -21.97 10.64 -7.11
CA HIS A 18 -22.03 11.88 -6.35
C HIS A 18 -20.96 12.90 -6.77
N GLY A 19 -20.04 12.53 -7.66
CA GLY A 19 -18.99 13.43 -8.17
C GLY A 19 -17.74 12.69 -8.59
N ASN A 20 -16.82 13.43 -9.20
CA ASN A 20 -15.59 12.90 -9.78
C ASN A 20 -14.37 13.59 -9.17
N ALA A 21 -13.32 12.82 -8.92
CA ALA A 21 -12.01 13.30 -8.52
C ALA A 21 -10.98 12.79 -9.55
N PRO A 22 -10.53 13.64 -10.47
CA PRO A 22 -9.70 13.20 -11.61
C PRO A 22 -8.26 12.87 -11.23
N ARG A 23 -7.77 13.37 -10.11
CA ARG A 23 -6.43 13.07 -9.59
C ARG A 23 -6.36 13.43 -8.10
N ILE A 24 -6.21 12.43 -7.27
CA ILE A 24 -6.02 12.58 -5.82
C ILE A 24 -4.87 11.68 -5.37
N LEU A 25 -4.26 12.02 -4.23
CA LEU A 25 -3.31 11.13 -3.57
C LEU A 25 -4.01 9.83 -3.20
N GLY A 26 -3.50 8.72 -3.69
CA GLY A 26 -4.04 7.37 -3.58
C GLY A 26 -2.99 6.33 -3.22
N GLY A 27 -3.37 5.07 -3.37
CA GLY A 27 -2.55 3.93 -3.01
C GLY A 27 -2.78 3.43 -1.59
N ALA A 28 -2.79 2.10 -1.42
CA ALA A 28 -3.12 1.45 -0.15
C ALA A 28 -2.21 1.89 1.01
N ALA A 29 -0.89 2.05 0.75
CA ALA A 29 0.03 2.51 1.78
C ALA A 29 -0.20 3.98 2.17
N SER A 30 -0.55 4.85 1.23
CA SER A 30 -0.88 6.26 1.51
C SER A 30 -2.09 6.39 2.42
N TYR A 31 -3.19 5.71 2.07
CA TYR A 31 -4.41 5.76 2.86
C TYR A 31 -4.20 5.22 4.27
N PHE A 32 -3.55 4.06 4.37
CA PHE A 32 -3.28 3.48 5.67
C PHE A 32 -2.34 4.35 6.52
N ALA A 33 -1.26 4.87 5.92
CA ALA A 33 -0.32 5.74 6.60
C ALA A 33 -0.99 7.03 7.13
N LEU A 34 -1.84 7.66 6.33
CA LEU A 34 -2.61 8.84 6.72
C LEU A 34 -3.56 8.55 7.88
N ALA A 35 -4.29 7.43 7.84
CA ALA A 35 -5.18 7.01 8.91
C ALA A 35 -4.41 6.70 10.20
N ALA A 36 -3.36 5.90 10.12
CA ALA A 36 -2.54 5.46 11.25
C ALA A 36 -1.76 6.63 11.92
N SER A 37 -1.41 7.66 11.14
CA SER A 37 -0.68 8.83 11.65
C SER A 37 -1.44 9.62 12.73
N ASN A 38 -2.75 9.43 12.85
CA ASN A 38 -3.54 10.02 13.94
C ASN A 38 -3.29 9.32 15.30
N PHE A 39 -2.69 8.15 15.30
CA PHE A 39 -2.52 7.30 16.50
C PHE A 39 -1.06 7.04 16.86
N THR A 40 -0.16 7.00 15.86
CA THR A 40 1.23 6.63 16.06
C THR A 40 2.15 7.24 15.01
N PRO A 41 3.46 7.46 15.28
CA PRO A 41 4.43 7.77 14.25
C PRO A 41 4.49 6.69 13.18
N VAL A 42 4.44 7.10 11.91
CA VAL A 42 4.42 6.20 10.74
C VAL A 42 5.70 6.38 9.93
N ARG A 43 6.26 5.28 9.45
CA ARG A 43 7.37 5.18 8.50
C ARG A 43 6.85 4.60 7.21
N LEU A 44 6.93 5.34 6.12
CA LEU A 44 6.38 4.93 4.83
C LEU A 44 7.49 4.46 3.88
N VAL A 45 7.29 3.30 3.30
CA VAL A 45 8.12 2.77 2.20
C VAL A 45 7.25 2.58 0.97
N GLY A 46 7.65 3.22 -0.11
CA GLY A 46 6.96 3.20 -1.39
C GLY A 46 7.82 3.77 -2.50
N VAL A 47 7.29 3.85 -3.71
CA VAL A 47 7.95 4.49 -4.85
C VAL A 47 7.00 5.45 -5.54
N VAL A 48 7.52 6.61 -5.93
CA VAL A 48 6.80 7.63 -6.71
C VAL A 48 7.64 8.10 -7.89
N GLY A 49 7.00 8.65 -8.90
CA GLY A 49 7.67 9.22 -10.08
C GLY A 49 8.04 10.69 -9.93
N ASP A 50 8.58 11.25 -11.03
CA ASP A 50 8.95 12.67 -11.12
C ASP A 50 7.74 13.62 -11.04
N ASP A 51 6.55 13.09 -11.34
CA ASP A 51 5.28 13.82 -11.32
C ASP A 51 4.65 13.88 -9.93
N PHE A 52 5.25 13.24 -8.92
CA PHE A 52 4.73 13.29 -7.55
C PHE A 52 4.96 14.68 -6.96
N GLY A 53 3.85 15.41 -6.80
CA GLY A 53 3.85 16.81 -6.47
C GLY A 53 4.34 17.12 -5.05
N LYS A 54 4.96 18.30 -4.87
CA LYS A 54 5.34 18.78 -3.53
C LYS A 54 4.15 18.93 -2.60
N GLN A 55 2.97 19.27 -3.14
CA GLN A 55 1.75 19.39 -2.35
C GLN A 55 1.31 18.04 -1.77
N ASP A 56 1.38 16.97 -2.56
CA ASP A 56 1.03 15.62 -2.13
C ASP A 56 2.01 15.09 -1.09
N GLU A 57 3.31 15.35 -1.30
CA GLU A 57 4.35 15.02 -0.31
C GLU A 57 4.13 15.79 1.00
N GLU A 58 3.72 17.06 0.91
CA GLU A 58 3.43 17.90 2.08
C GLU A 58 2.22 17.39 2.88
N ILE A 59 1.22 16.81 2.22
CA ILE A 59 0.08 16.15 2.92
C ILE A 59 0.60 15.06 3.86
N LEU A 60 1.53 14.24 3.38
CA LEU A 60 2.13 13.17 4.19
C LEU A 60 3.02 13.74 5.32
N ARG A 61 3.86 14.74 5.01
CA ARG A 61 4.77 15.36 5.99
C ARG A 61 4.05 16.07 7.12
N ARG A 62 2.95 16.78 6.83
CA ARG A 62 2.12 17.45 7.85
C ARG A 62 1.51 16.48 8.85
N ARG A 63 1.32 15.24 8.46
CA ARG A 63 0.88 14.15 9.34
C ARG A 63 2.04 13.48 10.08
N ARG A 64 3.25 14.05 10.01
CA ARG A 64 4.47 13.52 10.63
C ARG A 64 4.81 12.09 10.20
N ILE A 65 4.44 11.74 8.95
CA ILE A 65 4.83 10.49 8.33
C ILE A 65 6.30 10.65 7.88
N ASP A 66 7.14 9.74 8.33
CA ASP A 66 8.54 9.68 7.93
C ASP A 66 8.63 9.10 6.52
N LEU A 67 9.23 9.85 5.60
CA LEU A 67 9.33 9.54 4.17
C LEU A 67 10.76 9.16 3.75
N GLU A 68 11.65 8.79 4.67
CA GLU A 68 13.00 8.31 4.33
C GLU A 68 12.95 7.11 3.38
N GLY A 69 11.93 6.27 3.51
CA GLY A 69 11.68 5.10 2.65
C GLY A 69 10.90 5.37 1.37
N LEU A 70 10.55 6.63 1.06
CA LEU A 70 9.82 6.97 -0.17
C LEU A 70 10.82 7.23 -1.31
N GLU A 71 10.99 6.23 -2.19
CA GLU A 71 11.86 6.31 -3.35
C GLU A 71 11.26 7.21 -4.43
N ARG A 72 12.12 8.03 -5.08
CA ARG A 72 11.77 8.75 -6.32
C ARG A 72 12.49 8.09 -7.49
N ALA A 73 11.71 7.59 -8.45
CA ALA A 73 12.21 6.97 -9.68
C ALA A 73 11.86 7.82 -10.90
N LYS A 74 12.67 7.73 -11.95
CA LYS A 74 12.40 8.43 -13.21
C LYS A 74 11.17 7.87 -13.90
N GLY A 75 10.18 8.71 -14.16
CA GLY A 75 8.92 8.35 -14.80
C GLY A 75 7.70 8.85 -14.03
N LYS A 76 6.53 8.31 -14.35
CA LYS A 76 5.29 8.67 -13.70
C LYS A 76 5.02 7.83 -12.45
N THR A 77 4.34 8.40 -11.49
CA THR A 77 3.77 7.70 -10.33
C THR A 77 2.71 6.69 -10.77
N PHE A 78 2.54 5.61 -10.04
CA PHE A 78 1.45 4.66 -10.22
C PHE A 78 0.11 5.41 -10.29
N PHE A 79 -0.72 5.05 -11.29
CA PHE A 79 -2.03 5.66 -11.51
C PHE A 79 -3.09 4.57 -11.62
N TRP A 80 -4.19 4.78 -10.90
CA TRP A 80 -5.37 3.94 -10.99
C TRP A 80 -6.62 4.78 -11.21
N ALA A 81 -7.53 4.30 -12.07
CA ALA A 81 -8.83 4.93 -12.28
C ALA A 81 -9.95 3.91 -12.09
N GLY A 82 -10.98 4.30 -11.34
CA GLY A 82 -12.11 3.45 -11.07
C GLY A 82 -13.43 4.20 -10.98
N ARG A 83 -14.50 3.48 -11.33
CA ARG A 83 -15.88 3.94 -11.22
C ARG A 83 -16.62 3.10 -10.21
N TYR A 84 -17.24 3.75 -9.24
CA TYR A 84 -18.09 3.12 -8.22
C TYR A 84 -19.55 3.16 -8.63
N ASN A 85 -20.30 2.12 -8.28
CA ASN A 85 -21.74 2.05 -8.47
C ASN A 85 -22.52 2.88 -7.42
N GLN A 86 -23.85 2.85 -7.49
CA GLN A 86 -24.74 3.63 -6.61
C GLN A 86 -24.58 3.34 -5.12
N ASN A 87 -24.30 2.10 -4.74
CA ASN A 87 -24.13 1.69 -3.35
C ASN A 87 -22.68 1.75 -2.86
N MET A 88 -21.75 2.20 -3.72
CA MET A 88 -20.31 2.35 -3.43
C MET A 88 -19.56 1.04 -3.05
N ASN A 89 -20.21 -0.12 -3.14
CA ASN A 89 -19.60 -1.40 -2.78
C ASN A 89 -18.86 -2.06 -3.95
N GLU A 90 -19.33 -1.80 -5.16
CA GLU A 90 -18.76 -2.37 -6.37
C GLU A 90 -18.03 -1.29 -7.16
N ARG A 91 -16.86 -1.65 -7.68
CA ARG A 91 -16.08 -0.77 -8.55
C ARG A 91 -15.71 -1.45 -9.86
N THR A 92 -15.70 -0.67 -10.91
CA THR A 92 -15.12 -1.05 -12.21
C THR A 92 -13.80 -0.33 -12.37
N THR A 93 -12.72 -1.06 -12.59
CA THR A 93 -11.43 -0.48 -12.94
C THR A 93 -11.48 0.04 -14.38
N LEU A 94 -11.19 1.32 -14.57
CA LEU A 94 -11.14 1.98 -15.88
C LEU A 94 -9.71 2.01 -16.45
N ALA A 95 -8.71 2.20 -15.59
CA ALA A 95 -7.30 2.20 -15.99
C ALA A 95 -6.41 1.77 -14.83
N THR A 96 -5.29 1.14 -15.18
CA THR A 96 -4.20 0.81 -14.26
C THR A 96 -2.87 1.03 -14.98
N GLU A 97 -2.14 2.06 -14.58
CA GLU A 97 -0.82 2.39 -15.13
C GLU A 97 0.21 2.21 -14.01
N LEU A 98 0.89 1.08 -14.00
CA LEU A 98 1.87 0.77 -12.95
C LEU A 98 3.04 1.75 -12.93
N ASN A 99 3.49 2.22 -14.11
CA ASN A 99 4.56 3.22 -14.22
C ASN A 99 5.81 2.79 -13.41
N VAL A 100 6.36 3.67 -12.56
CA VAL A 100 7.53 3.34 -11.72
C VAL A 100 7.27 2.20 -10.73
N PHE A 101 6.01 1.97 -10.36
CA PHE A 101 5.62 0.89 -9.46
C PHE A 101 5.84 -0.51 -10.06
N ALA A 102 5.85 -0.65 -11.39
CA ALA A 102 6.13 -1.93 -12.05
C ALA A 102 7.49 -2.53 -11.68
N ASN A 103 8.45 -1.67 -11.31
CA ASN A 103 9.80 -2.08 -10.91
C ASN A 103 10.06 -1.85 -9.41
N PHE A 104 9.00 -1.64 -8.63
CA PHE A 104 9.13 -1.41 -7.21
C PHE A 104 9.75 -2.62 -6.51
N ASN A 105 10.85 -2.38 -5.82
CA ASN A 105 11.52 -3.36 -4.98
C ASN A 105 11.79 -2.71 -3.61
N PRO A 106 10.94 -2.93 -2.62
CA PRO A 106 10.99 -2.21 -1.35
C PRO A 106 12.33 -2.43 -0.63
N LYS A 107 13.03 -1.34 -0.34
CA LYS A 107 14.26 -1.33 0.44
C LYS A 107 14.02 -0.59 1.74
N LEU A 108 14.18 -1.27 2.86
CA LEU A 108 14.02 -0.64 4.15
C LEU A 108 15.24 0.22 4.50
N PRO A 109 15.07 1.53 4.77
CA PRO A 109 16.09 2.32 5.42
C PRO A 109 16.57 1.63 6.70
N GLU A 110 17.82 1.86 7.04
CA GLU A 110 18.44 1.22 8.20
C GLU A 110 17.67 1.50 9.50
N SER A 111 17.17 2.73 9.66
CA SER A 111 16.36 3.19 10.78
C SER A 111 14.99 2.50 10.88
N TYR A 112 14.49 1.86 9.78
CA TYR A 112 13.19 1.21 9.75
C TYR A 112 13.24 -0.27 10.09
N ARG A 113 14.40 -0.91 9.99
CA ARG A 113 14.57 -2.37 10.14
C ARG A 113 14.28 -2.91 11.54
N ASP A 114 14.18 -2.05 12.55
CA ASP A 114 13.80 -2.41 13.92
C ASP A 114 12.35 -2.00 14.27
N SER A 115 11.50 -1.79 13.26
CA SER A 115 10.10 -1.39 13.48
C SER A 115 9.30 -2.53 14.15
N PRO A 116 8.68 -2.28 15.32
CA PRO A 116 7.98 -3.33 16.06
C PRO A 116 6.61 -3.69 15.48
N TYR A 117 6.03 -2.82 14.67
CA TYR A 117 4.73 -3.00 14.02
C TYR A 117 4.89 -2.77 12.53
N ILE A 118 4.32 -3.65 11.72
CA ILE A 118 4.43 -3.61 10.26
C ILE A 118 3.05 -3.77 9.66
N PHE A 119 2.71 -2.91 8.72
CA PHE A 119 1.59 -3.06 7.82
C PHE A 119 2.11 -3.24 6.39
N LEU A 120 1.85 -4.42 5.83
CA LEU A 120 2.13 -4.78 4.45
C LEU A 120 0.88 -4.46 3.64
N ALA A 121 0.85 -3.27 3.04
CA ALA A 121 -0.26 -2.85 2.20
C ALA A 121 -0.28 -3.66 0.89
N ASN A 122 -1.39 -3.57 0.16
CA ASN A 122 -1.66 -4.33 -1.04
C ASN A 122 -0.58 -4.12 -2.12
N ILE A 123 0.32 -5.09 -2.26
CA ILE A 123 1.34 -5.26 -3.30
C ILE A 123 1.57 -6.74 -3.55
N ASP A 124 2.46 -7.08 -4.50
CA ASP A 124 2.85 -8.47 -4.75
C ASP A 124 3.31 -9.16 -3.45
N PRO A 125 2.73 -10.32 -3.10
CA PRO A 125 3.09 -11.06 -1.89
C PRO A 125 4.57 -11.42 -1.78
N THR A 126 5.27 -11.59 -2.90
CA THR A 126 6.73 -11.83 -2.87
C THR A 126 7.48 -10.62 -2.34
N LEU A 127 7.03 -9.42 -2.69
CA LEU A 127 7.59 -8.17 -2.17
C LEU A 127 7.24 -7.98 -0.70
N GLN A 128 6.01 -8.31 -0.29
CA GLN A 128 5.61 -8.29 1.11
C GLN A 128 6.50 -9.21 1.96
N CYS A 129 6.75 -10.43 1.47
CA CYS A 129 7.66 -11.38 2.12
C CYS A 129 9.10 -10.85 2.19
N SER A 130 9.59 -10.24 1.11
CA SER A 130 10.94 -9.67 1.06
C SER A 130 11.16 -8.55 2.08
N VAL A 131 10.12 -7.78 2.39
CA VAL A 131 10.16 -6.76 3.46
C VAL A 131 10.41 -7.41 4.82
N LEU A 132 9.73 -8.51 5.11
CA LEU A 132 9.89 -9.22 6.39
C LEU A 132 11.29 -9.83 6.55
N GLN A 133 11.96 -10.19 5.45
CA GLN A 133 13.34 -10.66 5.46
C GLN A 133 14.37 -9.56 5.75
N GLN A 134 14.01 -8.29 5.58
CA GLN A 134 14.90 -7.16 5.83
C GLN A 134 14.86 -6.65 7.28
N VAL A 135 13.87 -7.07 8.08
CA VAL A 135 13.77 -6.67 9.49
C VAL A 135 14.80 -7.43 10.34
N ARG A 136 15.43 -6.74 11.28
CA ARG A 136 16.47 -7.34 12.15
C ARG A 136 15.90 -8.11 13.33
N ARG A 137 14.76 -7.70 13.80
CA ARG A 137 14.11 -8.30 14.97
C ARG A 137 12.69 -8.73 14.60
N LYS A 138 12.25 -9.85 15.17
CA LYS A 138 10.87 -10.31 14.98
C LYS A 138 9.91 -9.19 15.38
N PRO A 139 9.03 -8.73 14.47
CA PRO A 139 8.02 -7.75 14.79
C PRO A 139 7.07 -8.25 15.88
N LYS A 140 6.52 -7.34 16.65
CA LYS A 140 5.48 -7.65 17.63
C LYS A 140 4.17 -8.00 16.95
N LEU A 141 3.92 -7.35 15.79
CA LEU A 141 2.72 -7.59 15.01
C LEU A 141 2.97 -7.21 13.56
N VAL A 142 2.51 -8.09 12.67
CA VAL A 142 2.43 -7.87 11.22
C VAL A 142 0.98 -7.93 10.82
N ALA A 143 0.48 -6.87 10.20
CA ALA A 143 -0.80 -6.83 9.53
C ALA A 143 -0.59 -6.77 8.02
N LEU A 144 -1.49 -7.38 7.26
CA LEU A 144 -1.40 -7.50 5.81
C LEU A 144 -2.74 -7.16 5.16
N ASP A 145 -2.68 -6.47 4.04
CA ASP A 145 -3.74 -6.22 3.09
C ASP A 145 -3.42 -6.91 1.76
N THR A 146 -4.43 -7.45 1.11
CA THR A 146 -4.30 -8.11 -0.20
C THR A 146 -5.52 -7.78 -1.06
N MET A 147 -5.62 -8.39 -2.22
CA MET A 147 -6.79 -8.25 -3.11
C MET A 147 -6.99 -9.52 -3.94
N ASN A 148 -8.17 -9.61 -4.57
CA ASN A 148 -8.57 -10.70 -5.46
C ASN A 148 -7.48 -11.07 -6.49
N TYR A 149 -6.82 -10.10 -7.10
CA TYR A 149 -5.76 -10.34 -8.08
C TYR A 149 -4.65 -11.25 -7.53
N TRP A 150 -4.17 -11.01 -6.31
CA TRP A 150 -3.12 -11.80 -5.69
C TRP A 150 -3.63 -13.15 -5.18
N ILE A 151 -4.88 -13.19 -4.68
CA ILE A 151 -5.53 -14.42 -4.26
C ILE A 151 -5.63 -15.41 -5.44
N GLU A 152 -5.93 -14.90 -6.64
CA GLU A 152 -6.04 -15.72 -7.85
C GLU A 152 -4.70 -16.06 -8.49
N ARG A 153 -3.79 -15.10 -8.59
CA ARG A 153 -2.60 -15.19 -9.43
C ARG A 153 -1.37 -15.72 -8.71
N THR A 154 -1.26 -15.43 -7.43
CA THR A 154 -0.09 -15.80 -6.61
C THR A 154 -0.50 -16.41 -5.26
N PRO A 155 -1.39 -17.43 -5.26
CA PRO A 155 -1.92 -17.99 -4.01
C PRO A 155 -0.85 -18.67 -3.14
N ALA A 156 0.18 -19.22 -3.74
CA ALA A 156 1.26 -19.88 -3.00
C ALA A 156 2.12 -18.87 -2.25
N GLU A 157 2.51 -17.78 -2.90
CA GLU A 157 3.30 -16.68 -2.35
C GLU A 157 2.50 -15.93 -1.27
N LEU A 158 1.20 -15.72 -1.51
CA LEU A 158 0.31 -15.13 -0.51
C LEU A 158 0.23 -16.00 0.74
N ARG A 159 0.02 -17.31 0.58
CA ARG A 159 -0.01 -18.25 1.72
C ARG A 159 1.31 -18.26 2.50
N GLU A 160 2.44 -18.15 1.82
CA GLU A 160 3.73 -18.07 2.48
C GLU A 160 3.85 -16.79 3.32
N THR A 161 3.45 -15.65 2.77
CA THR A 161 3.46 -14.36 3.50
C THR A 161 2.50 -14.39 4.69
N LEU A 162 1.35 -15.02 4.54
CA LEU A 162 0.35 -15.16 5.61
C LEU A 162 0.87 -15.93 6.83
N LYS A 163 1.82 -16.85 6.68
CA LYS A 163 2.45 -17.57 7.82
C LYS A 163 3.15 -16.62 8.80
N HIS A 164 3.53 -15.44 8.34
CA HIS A 164 4.23 -14.42 9.11
C HIS A 164 3.30 -13.28 9.58
N THR A 165 2.00 -13.37 9.27
CA THR A 165 1.00 -12.34 9.50
C THR A 165 0.08 -12.70 10.68
N GLN A 166 -0.25 -11.74 11.53
CA GLN A 166 -1.19 -11.93 12.64
C GLN A 166 -2.55 -11.30 12.38
N ILE A 167 -2.61 -10.29 11.50
CA ILE A 167 -3.87 -9.62 11.11
C ILE A 167 -3.93 -9.57 9.59
N LEU A 168 -4.97 -10.15 9.03
CA LEU A 168 -5.31 -10.04 7.61
C LEU A 168 -6.52 -9.13 7.46
N MET A 169 -6.40 -8.09 6.63
CA MET A 169 -7.46 -7.14 6.31
C MET A 169 -7.95 -7.41 4.89
N ILE A 170 -9.13 -7.97 4.76
CA ILE A 170 -9.78 -8.30 3.50
C ILE A 170 -11.28 -8.09 3.60
N ASN A 171 -11.93 -7.88 2.45
CA ASN A 171 -13.38 -7.79 2.36
C ASN A 171 -14.03 -9.19 2.31
N ASP A 172 -15.36 -9.24 2.29
CA ASP A 172 -16.12 -10.49 2.31
C ASP A 172 -15.95 -11.33 1.02
N ASP A 173 -15.82 -10.69 -0.15
CA ASP A 173 -15.59 -11.38 -1.41
C ASP A 173 -14.19 -12.00 -1.48
N GLU A 174 -13.18 -11.25 -1.06
CA GLU A 174 -11.81 -11.74 -0.91
C GLU A 174 -11.72 -12.87 0.11
N THR A 175 -12.51 -12.78 1.20
CA THR A 175 -12.60 -13.86 2.20
C THR A 175 -13.13 -15.15 1.58
N ARG A 176 -14.25 -15.08 0.84
CA ARG A 176 -14.82 -16.24 0.15
C ARG A 176 -13.82 -16.84 -0.85
N GLN A 177 -13.15 -15.99 -1.62
CA GLN A 177 -12.17 -16.41 -2.61
C GLN A 177 -10.94 -17.08 -2.00
N LEU A 178 -10.48 -16.60 -0.85
CA LEU A 178 -9.31 -17.15 -0.15
C LEU A 178 -9.62 -18.49 0.54
N THR A 179 -10.85 -18.69 1.01
CA THR A 179 -11.23 -19.86 1.80
C THR A 179 -11.92 -20.97 0.99
N GLY A 180 -12.45 -20.69 -0.19
CA GLY A 180 -13.15 -21.62 -1.08
C GLY A 180 -14.65 -21.54 -0.92
#